data_08f3d072a14ddb067d7938ca42894a07
#
_entry.id   08f3d072a14ddb067d7938ca42894a07
#
_cell.length_a   1.000
_cell.length_b   1.000
_cell.length_c   1.000
_cell.angle_alpha   90.00
_cell.angle_beta   90.00
_cell.angle_gamma   90.00
#
_symmetry.space_group_name_H-M   'P 1'
#
loop_
_entity.id
_entity.type
_entity.pdbx_description
1 polymer ?
#
loop_
_entity_poly.entity_id
_entity_poly.type
_entity_poly.pdbx_seq_one_letter_code
_entity_poly.pdbx_strand_id
1 'polypeptide(L)'
;MLLAAEKDAIMLFAQKLPPVVEDLRKHTPEQVAELRMLLGAGFVGRPDLRRPGFYELDGATSVYYIFRYPSGHKVLLLAAWQKETDPVAEMVASACYAA
;
A
#
# COMPACT_ATOMS: atom_id res chain seq x y z
N MET A 1 -1.71 36.73 -5.39
CA MET A 1 -3.01 36.07 -5.37
C MET A 1 -3.04 35.01 -6.47
N LEU A 2 -3.34 33.75 -6.13
CA LEU A 2 -3.45 32.70 -7.13
C LEU A 2 -4.77 32.81 -7.88
N LEU A 3 -4.74 32.63 -9.19
CA LEU A 3 -5.94 32.52 -10.00
C LEU A 3 -6.68 31.21 -9.68
N ALA A 4 -7.99 31.18 -9.91
CA ALA A 4 -8.81 30.00 -9.63
C ALA A 4 -8.29 28.75 -10.37
N ALA A 5 -7.86 28.90 -11.62
CA ALA A 5 -7.29 27.81 -12.40
C ALA A 5 -5.99 27.25 -11.79
N GLU A 6 -5.16 28.11 -11.22
CA GLU A 6 -3.92 27.70 -10.56
C GLU A 6 -4.21 26.93 -9.27
N LYS A 7 -5.21 27.37 -8.50
CA LYS A 7 -5.65 26.65 -7.30
C LYS A 7 -6.17 25.26 -7.64
N ASP A 8 -6.99 25.15 -8.67
CA ASP A 8 -7.54 23.87 -9.13
C ASP A 8 -6.42 22.93 -9.61
N ALA A 9 -5.42 23.45 -10.33
CA ALA A 9 -4.27 22.66 -10.75
C ALA A 9 -3.45 22.15 -9.56
N ILE A 10 -3.24 22.98 -8.54
CA ILE A 10 -2.54 22.59 -7.31
C ILE A 10 -3.33 21.52 -6.55
N MET A 11 -4.63 21.69 -6.45
CA MET A 11 -5.49 20.70 -5.79
C MET A 11 -5.48 19.35 -6.51
N LEU A 12 -5.57 19.34 -7.83
CA LEU A 12 -5.48 18.12 -8.63
C LEU A 12 -4.12 17.43 -8.48
N PHE A 13 -3.04 18.22 -8.47
CA PHE A 13 -1.70 17.70 -8.27
C PHE A 13 -1.56 17.06 -6.88
N ALA A 14 -2.05 17.73 -5.83
CA ALA A 14 -2.02 17.22 -4.48
C ALA A 14 -2.79 15.89 -4.35
N GLN A 15 -3.92 15.75 -5.05
CA GLN A 15 -4.71 14.52 -5.06
C GLN A 15 -3.98 13.35 -5.72
N LYS A 16 -3.02 13.61 -6.61
CA LYS A 16 -2.22 12.58 -7.28
C LYS A 16 -1.02 12.13 -6.45
N LEU A 17 -0.66 12.87 -5.40
CA LEU A 17 0.44 12.47 -4.54
C LEU A 17 0.04 11.26 -3.69
N PRO A 18 0.97 10.34 -3.46
CA PRO A 18 0.68 9.21 -2.59
C PRO A 18 0.43 9.71 -1.17
N PRO A 19 -0.48 9.06 -0.41
CA PRO A 19 -0.73 9.44 0.96
C PRO A 19 0.49 9.19 1.85
N VAL A 20 0.61 9.99 2.89
CA VAL A 20 1.66 9.81 3.90
C VAL A 20 1.34 8.57 4.73
N VAL A 21 2.32 7.69 4.86
CA VAL A 21 2.18 6.48 5.68
C VAL A 21 2.47 6.84 7.13
N GLU A 22 1.48 6.59 7.99
CA GLU A 22 1.63 6.71 9.43
C GLU A 22 1.72 5.31 10.03
N ASP A 23 2.78 5.08 10.79
CA ASP A 23 3.08 3.77 11.36
C ASP A 23 3.14 3.89 12.88
N LEU A 24 2.12 3.36 13.57
CA LEU A 24 2.03 3.35 15.03
C LEU A 24 2.65 2.08 15.63
N ARG A 25 3.12 1.15 14.81
CA ARG A 25 3.76 -0.11 15.23
C ARG A 25 5.15 -0.18 14.66
N LYS A 26 6.00 -1.00 15.29
CA LYS A 26 7.34 -1.27 14.75
C LYS A 26 7.23 -2.25 13.58
N HIS A 27 7.29 -1.71 12.39
CA HIS A 27 7.41 -2.49 11.17
C HIS A 27 8.83 -2.36 10.62
N THR A 28 9.25 -3.28 9.76
CA THR A 28 10.58 -3.17 9.17
C THR A 28 10.63 -2.01 8.18
N PRO A 29 11.79 -1.34 8.03
CA PRO A 29 11.93 -0.28 7.04
C PRO A 29 11.60 -0.72 5.63
N GLU A 30 11.89 -1.98 5.29
CA GLU A 30 11.59 -2.58 3.99
C GLU A 30 10.08 -2.68 3.75
N GLN A 31 9.32 -3.07 4.77
CA GLN A 31 7.87 -3.13 4.68
C GLN A 31 7.26 -1.75 4.48
N VAL A 32 7.71 -0.76 5.22
CA VAL A 32 7.23 0.62 5.08
C VAL A 32 7.58 1.17 3.69
N ALA A 33 8.79 0.92 3.22
CA ALA A 33 9.24 1.36 1.89
C ALA A 33 8.44 0.70 0.78
N GLU A 34 8.15 -0.60 0.88
CA GLU A 34 7.33 -1.31 -0.09
C GLU A 34 5.91 -0.75 -0.13
N LEU A 35 5.31 -0.51 1.04
CA LEU A 35 3.96 0.08 1.10
C LEU A 35 3.92 1.46 0.45
N ARG A 36 4.91 2.31 0.73
CA ARG A 36 5.01 3.63 0.09
C ARG A 36 5.13 3.52 -1.42
N MET A 37 5.91 2.56 -1.90
CA MET A 37 6.07 2.31 -3.33
C MET A 37 4.76 1.87 -3.97
N LEU A 38 4.01 0.96 -3.33
CA LEU A 38 2.71 0.51 -3.82
C LEU A 38 1.70 1.66 -3.89
N LEU A 39 1.63 2.46 -2.84
CA LEU A 39 0.74 3.62 -2.80
C LEU A 39 1.14 4.67 -3.86
N GLY A 40 2.44 4.88 -4.05
CA GLY A 40 2.95 5.78 -5.08
C GLY A 40 2.66 5.30 -6.51
N ALA A 41 2.57 3.98 -6.70
CA ALA A 41 2.20 3.39 -7.99
C ALA A 41 0.69 3.41 -8.24
N GLY A 42 -0.12 3.86 -7.28
CA GLY A 42 -1.57 3.98 -7.43
C GLY A 42 -2.38 2.79 -6.96
N PHE A 43 -1.76 1.83 -6.28
CA PHE A 43 -2.50 0.69 -5.73
C PHE A 43 -3.40 1.14 -4.59
N VAL A 44 -4.66 0.74 -4.63
CA VAL A 44 -5.66 1.09 -3.61
C VAL A 44 -5.82 -0.02 -2.58
N GLY A 45 -5.76 -1.25 -3.01
CA GLY A 45 -5.99 -2.42 -2.18
C GLY A 45 -7.43 -2.93 -2.25
N ARG A 46 -7.66 -4.06 -1.60
CA ARG A 46 -8.99 -4.67 -1.50
C ARG A 46 -9.69 -4.10 -0.27
N PRO A 47 -10.90 -3.52 -0.42
CA PRO A 47 -11.62 -3.01 0.74
C PRO A 47 -12.07 -4.15 1.66
N ASP A 48 -11.98 -3.94 2.96
CA ASP A 48 -12.57 -4.82 3.95
C ASP A 48 -14.05 -4.47 4.09
N LEU A 49 -14.91 -5.36 3.63
CA LEU A 49 -16.36 -5.13 3.61
C LEU A 49 -16.98 -5.01 5.01
N ARG A 50 -16.29 -5.51 6.03
CA ARG A 50 -16.74 -5.45 7.41
C ARG A 50 -16.35 -4.14 8.11
N ARG A 51 -15.32 -3.46 7.60
CA ARG A 51 -14.73 -2.28 8.23
C ARG A 51 -14.52 -1.19 7.19
N PRO A 52 -15.44 -0.23 7.06
CA PRO A 52 -15.27 0.86 6.11
C PRO A 52 -13.97 1.64 6.35
N GLY A 53 -13.26 1.93 5.27
CA GLY A 53 -11.98 2.64 5.32
C GLY A 53 -10.75 1.75 5.49
N PHE A 54 -10.93 0.46 5.75
CA PHE A 54 -9.82 -0.49 5.87
C PHE A 54 -9.61 -1.22 4.55
N TYR A 55 -8.33 -1.44 4.21
CA TYR A 55 -7.92 -2.06 2.95
C TYR A 55 -6.78 -3.03 3.18
N GLU A 56 -6.72 -4.03 2.32
CA GLU A 56 -5.64 -5.02 2.30
C GLU A 56 -4.87 -4.87 0.98
N LEU A 57 -3.56 -4.66 1.08
CA LEU A 57 -2.67 -4.51 -0.06
C LEU A 57 -1.66 -5.65 -0.11
N ASP A 58 -1.50 -6.26 -1.30
CA ASP A 58 -0.50 -7.28 -1.52
C ASP A 58 0.79 -6.67 -2.07
N GLY A 59 1.87 -6.79 -1.31
CA GLY A 59 3.21 -6.53 -1.79
C GLY A 59 3.83 -7.79 -2.42
N ALA A 60 5.12 -7.72 -2.75
CA ALA A 60 5.84 -8.85 -3.33
C ALA A 60 5.97 -10.01 -2.33
N THR A 61 6.34 -9.70 -1.09
CA THR A 61 6.58 -10.71 -0.05
C THR A 61 5.74 -10.52 1.19
N SER A 62 5.00 -9.43 1.30
CA SER A 62 4.22 -9.08 2.48
C SER A 62 2.83 -8.62 2.08
N VAL A 63 1.89 -8.79 3.02
CA VAL A 63 0.55 -8.27 2.90
C VAL A 63 0.38 -7.17 3.94
N TYR A 64 -0.21 -6.06 3.54
CA TYR A 64 -0.37 -4.88 4.38
C TYR A 64 -1.84 -4.64 4.67
N TYR A 65 -2.17 -4.39 5.92
CA TYR A 65 -3.51 -4.00 6.35
C TYR A 65 -3.47 -2.56 6.80
N ILE A 66 -4.21 -1.71 6.09
CA ILE A 66 -4.14 -0.26 6.24
C ILE A 66 -5.51 0.34 6.49
N PHE A 67 -5.52 1.51 7.12
CA PHE A 67 -6.69 2.38 7.19
C PHE A 67 -6.42 3.64 6.36
N ARG A 68 -7.34 3.97 5.45
CA ARG A 68 -7.27 5.20 4.66
C ARG A 68 -8.12 6.26 5.32
N TYR A 69 -7.48 7.35 5.74
CA TYR A 69 -8.20 8.48 6.31
C TYR A 69 -9.10 9.13 5.24
N PRO A 70 -10.29 9.64 5.62
CA PRO A 70 -11.22 10.24 4.66
C PRO A 70 -10.63 11.42 3.88
N SER A 71 -9.64 12.11 4.44
CA SER A 71 -8.94 13.20 3.77
C SER A 71 -8.18 12.76 2.51
N GLY A 72 -7.85 11.48 2.41
CA GLY A 72 -7.07 10.95 1.29
C GLY A 72 -5.57 11.24 1.35
N HIS A 73 -5.12 12.00 2.36
CA HIS A 73 -3.71 12.41 2.48
C HIS A 73 -2.89 11.53 3.41
N LYS A 74 -3.52 10.59 4.09
CA LYS A 74 -2.89 9.80 5.14
C LYS A 74 -3.36 8.37 5.10
N VAL A 75 -2.44 7.45 5.35
CA VAL A 75 -2.71 6.02 5.51
C VAL A 75 -2.05 5.55 6.79
N LEU A 76 -2.81 4.85 7.62
CA LEU A 76 -2.30 4.23 8.84
C LEU A 76 -1.98 2.77 8.54
N LEU A 77 -0.72 2.38 8.74
CA LEU A 77 -0.31 0.98 8.64
C LEU A 77 -0.61 0.27 9.95
N LEU A 78 -1.59 -0.64 9.93
CA LEU A 78 -2.04 -1.36 11.12
C LEU A 78 -1.27 -2.65 11.33
N ALA A 79 -1.03 -3.40 10.25
CA ALA A 79 -0.35 -4.68 10.31
C ALA A 79 0.32 -4.98 8.98
N ALA A 80 1.47 -5.63 9.05
CA ALA A 80 2.17 -6.17 7.89
C ALA A 80 2.66 -7.56 8.26
N TRP A 81 2.41 -8.52 7.38
CA TRP A 81 2.87 -9.88 7.59
C TRP A 81 3.43 -10.47 6.30
N GLN A 82 4.42 -11.33 6.44
CA GLN A 82 5.00 -12.01 5.31
C GLN A 82 4.01 -13.03 4.74
N LYS A 83 3.96 -13.13 3.43
CA LYS A 83 3.20 -14.17 2.76
C LYS A 83 3.82 -15.53 3.09
N GLU A 84 2.97 -16.49 3.44
CA GLU A 84 3.42 -17.84 3.63
C GLU A 84 3.88 -18.41 2.29
N THR A 85 5.10 -18.95 2.28
CA THR A 85 5.63 -19.66 1.13
C THR A 85 5.19 -21.11 1.23
N ASP A 86 4.47 -21.60 0.22
CA ASP A 86 4.15 -23.02 0.13
C ASP A 86 5.41 -23.78 -0.32
N PRO A 87 6.02 -24.64 0.54
CA PRO A 87 7.21 -25.37 0.19
C PRO A 87 7.04 -26.25 -1.05
N VAL A 88 5.85 -26.81 -1.23
CA VAL A 88 5.55 -27.64 -2.41
C VAL A 88 5.52 -26.78 -3.67
N ALA A 89 4.88 -25.64 -3.63
CA ALA A 89 4.84 -24.73 -4.76
C ALA A 89 6.23 -24.22 -5.12
N GLU A 90 7.08 -23.92 -4.13
CA GLU A 90 8.48 -23.55 -4.37
C GLU A 90 9.28 -24.68 -5.02
N MET A 91 9.11 -25.91 -4.54
CA MET A 91 9.78 -27.06 -5.14
C MET A 91 9.37 -27.28 -6.59
N VAL A 92 8.08 -27.17 -6.88
CA VAL A 92 7.56 -27.30 -8.25
C VAL A 92 8.10 -26.18 -9.14
N ALA A 93 8.09 -24.95 -8.68
CA ALA A 93 8.64 -23.82 -9.43
C ALA A 93 10.13 -24.00 -9.70
N SER A 94 10.91 -24.43 -8.70
CA SER A 94 12.34 -24.70 -8.85
C SER A 94 12.59 -25.83 -9.85
N ALA A 95 11.80 -26.88 -9.81
CA ALA A 95 11.92 -27.99 -10.76
C ALA A 95 11.60 -27.54 -12.19
N CYS A 96 10.62 -26.69 -12.38
CA CYS A 96 10.28 -26.13 -13.70
C CYS A 96 11.38 -25.25 -14.26
N TYR A 97 12.06 -24.49 -13.42
CA TYR A 97 13.17 -23.62 -13.85
C TYR A 97 14.51 -24.34 -13.97
N ALA A 98 14.66 -25.46 -13.30
CA ALA A 98 15.89 -26.25 -13.36
C ALA A 98 16.00 -27.16 -14.60
N ALA A 99 14.91 -27.32 -15.31
CA ALA A 99 14.89 -28.08 -16.57
C ALA A 99 15.39 -27.24 -17.78
#